data_58c09dc446f20ef81782827b93f38ce2
#
_entry.id   58c09dc446f20ef81782827b93f38ce2
#
_cell.length_a   1.000
_cell.length_b   1.000
_cell.length_c   1.000
_cell.angle_alpha   90.00
_cell.angle_beta   90.00
_cell.angle_gamma   90.00
#
_symmetry.space_group_name_H-M   'P 1'
#
loop_
_entity.id
_entity.type
_entity.pdbx_description
1 polymer ?
#
loop_
_entity_poly.entity_id
_entity_poly.type
_entity_poly.pdbx_seq_one_letter_code
_entity_poly.pdbx_strand_id
1 'polypeptide(L)'
;MERNTIENIGLMLDCSRGAVPTVDTLKELIDLLSAMGYNRLELYTEDTYEIEGRPFFGYMRGRYSGEEIRTVDAYAKGKGIELVPCIQVLAHLEHIFRWDEFVPMRDCNDILLVDEPQTYALIEDMFKSAAQNFTSRSINIGCDEAHMVGLGKFLDKHGYQNRFEIINRHLLKVIDIAKKYGFTCAIWSDMFFRLAFNGEYYHTQDELPAEVIGRIPKDVTLIYWDYYSDDIDHYKKMFASHNKTGNEIQFAGGAWKWTGLTPDNRYSMKCADAAVAAARENGIKTMMVTAWGDHGAEASPYSVAPALHYFARLCQGRSVSGADFENGFKNLTGVGFDDFLDIEEVNRFSWLESGRKPSAMRNFLYEDCFLGYNDRLITGKEARHFSETAEKLSQKLKDGKYGKYSYIFDSMLALTDVLELKADLGVRTRASYRSRDKLRLSKIAEDYQTAISRTMVFYNRFKKQWFRENKPFGFETHEYRFGSLIMRLYSCRNRILEYCDGKIDRIPELEEDIPPKV
;
A
#
# COMPACT_ATOMS: atom_id res chain seq x y z
N MET A 1 20.02 -19.65 27.42
CA MET A 1 18.99 -18.66 27.03
C MET A 1 18.25 -19.24 25.85
N GLU A 2 17.01 -19.67 26.03
CA GLU A 2 16.12 -19.99 24.91
C GLU A 2 16.06 -18.75 24.06
N ARG A 3 16.51 -18.85 22.80
CA ARG A 3 16.30 -17.74 21.84
C ARG A 3 14.81 -17.59 21.66
N ASN A 4 14.23 -16.42 22.02
CA ASN A 4 12.84 -16.11 21.75
C ASN A 4 12.58 -16.34 20.26
N THR A 5 11.85 -17.41 19.96
CA THR A 5 11.63 -17.87 18.59
C THR A 5 10.39 -17.20 18.04
N ILE A 6 10.51 -16.60 16.86
CA ILE A 6 9.34 -16.14 16.11
C ILE A 6 8.64 -17.39 15.57
N GLU A 7 7.39 -17.59 15.94
CA GLU A 7 6.61 -18.79 15.65
C GLU A 7 5.77 -18.61 14.37
N ASN A 8 5.23 -17.41 14.19
CA ASN A 8 4.39 -17.09 13.05
C ASN A 8 5.02 -15.99 12.18
N ILE A 9 5.09 -16.25 10.89
CA ILE A 9 5.59 -15.33 9.87
C ILE A 9 4.46 -15.10 8.87
N GLY A 10 3.96 -13.87 8.78
CA GLY A 10 2.78 -13.53 8.00
C GLY A 10 3.02 -12.46 6.94
N LEU A 11 2.17 -12.50 5.91
CA LEU A 11 1.94 -11.40 4.97
C LEU A 11 0.50 -10.92 5.13
N MET A 12 0.28 -9.62 5.26
CA MET A 12 -1.02 -9.00 5.01
C MET A 12 -1.01 -8.39 3.62
N LEU A 13 -1.93 -8.84 2.76
CA LEU A 13 -2.09 -8.33 1.40
C LEU A 13 -3.32 -7.45 1.32
N ASP A 14 -3.12 -6.20 0.88
CA ASP A 14 -4.21 -5.27 0.64
C ASP A 14 -4.96 -5.60 -0.65
N CYS A 15 -6.25 -5.90 -0.51
CA CYS A 15 -7.20 -6.19 -1.59
C CYS A 15 -8.28 -5.12 -1.72
N SER A 16 -8.15 -3.97 -1.02
CA SER A 16 -9.21 -2.98 -0.89
C SER A 16 -9.02 -1.72 -1.75
N ARG A 17 -7.78 -1.38 -2.14
CA ARG A 17 -7.45 -0.13 -2.84
C ARG A 17 -7.56 -0.24 -4.37
N GLY A 18 -8.52 -1.01 -4.87
CA GLY A 18 -8.80 -1.20 -6.31
C GLY A 18 -8.30 -2.54 -6.83
N ALA A 19 -7.04 -2.91 -6.58
CA ALA A 19 -6.52 -4.22 -6.99
C ALA A 19 -7.07 -5.33 -6.09
N VAL A 20 -7.88 -6.19 -6.66
CA VAL A 20 -8.31 -7.44 -6.03
C VAL A 20 -7.66 -8.60 -6.80
N PRO A 21 -6.62 -9.26 -6.25
CA PRO A 21 -5.94 -10.34 -6.93
C PRO A 21 -6.89 -11.48 -7.34
N THR A 22 -6.62 -12.09 -8.49
CA THR A 22 -7.37 -13.29 -8.89
C THR A 22 -7.07 -14.46 -7.96
N VAL A 23 -7.94 -15.47 -7.96
CA VAL A 23 -7.71 -16.72 -7.20
C VAL A 23 -6.39 -17.37 -7.61
N ASP A 24 -6.05 -17.33 -8.90
CA ASP A 24 -4.79 -17.91 -9.39
C ASP A 24 -3.58 -17.12 -8.90
N THR A 25 -3.65 -15.78 -8.90
CA THR A 25 -2.60 -14.92 -8.32
C THR A 25 -2.41 -15.22 -6.82
N LEU A 26 -3.51 -15.39 -6.05
CA LEU A 26 -3.40 -15.75 -4.64
C LEU A 26 -2.76 -17.13 -4.45
N LYS A 27 -3.09 -18.12 -5.28
CA LYS A 27 -2.47 -19.45 -5.22
C LYS A 27 -0.97 -19.39 -5.54
N GLU A 28 -0.57 -18.66 -6.58
CA GLU A 28 0.86 -18.46 -6.90
C GLU A 28 1.61 -17.74 -5.76
N LEU A 29 0.98 -16.75 -5.13
CA LEU A 29 1.55 -16.05 -3.98
C LEU A 29 1.66 -16.99 -2.77
N ILE A 30 0.65 -17.80 -2.49
CA ILE A 30 0.65 -18.80 -1.42
C ILE A 30 1.79 -19.82 -1.62
N ASP A 31 2.00 -20.29 -2.86
CA ASP A 31 3.12 -21.19 -3.18
C ASP A 31 4.48 -20.54 -2.87
N LEU A 32 4.65 -19.27 -3.25
CA LEU A 32 5.87 -18.52 -2.99
C LEU A 32 6.08 -18.31 -1.47
N LEU A 33 5.05 -17.90 -0.75
CA LEU A 33 5.09 -17.67 0.70
C LEU A 33 5.39 -18.95 1.46
N SER A 34 4.70 -20.05 1.15
CA SER A 34 4.94 -21.35 1.77
C SER A 34 6.39 -21.81 1.57
N ALA A 35 6.91 -21.67 0.34
CA ALA A 35 8.29 -22.02 0.03
C ALA A 35 9.34 -21.12 0.73
N MET A 36 8.99 -19.87 1.05
CA MET A 36 9.79 -18.96 1.88
C MET A 36 9.69 -19.27 3.39
N GLY A 37 8.70 -20.08 3.79
CA GLY A 37 8.47 -20.45 5.19
C GLY A 37 7.51 -19.54 5.94
N TYR A 38 6.67 -18.81 5.23
CA TYR A 38 5.49 -18.15 5.81
C TYR A 38 4.44 -19.20 6.21
N ASN A 39 3.74 -18.95 7.30
CA ASN A 39 2.64 -19.79 7.76
C ASN A 39 1.32 -19.03 7.97
N ARG A 40 1.29 -17.73 7.62
CA ARG A 40 0.09 -16.88 7.75
C ARG A 40 -0.04 -15.95 6.55
N LEU A 41 -1.28 -15.81 6.02
CA LEU A 41 -1.65 -14.82 5.02
C LEU A 41 -2.93 -14.14 5.49
N GLU A 42 -2.93 -12.81 5.60
CA GLU A 42 -4.12 -12.01 5.87
C GLU A 42 -4.58 -11.32 4.59
N LEU A 43 -5.87 -11.38 4.29
CA LEU A 43 -6.48 -10.60 3.21
C LEU A 43 -7.17 -9.38 3.82
N TYR A 44 -6.60 -8.21 3.59
CA TYR A 44 -7.18 -6.93 4.00
C TYR A 44 -8.22 -6.50 2.96
N THR A 45 -9.48 -6.50 3.31
CA THR A 45 -10.57 -6.48 2.32
C THR A 45 -11.48 -5.26 2.38
N GLU A 46 -11.60 -4.56 3.51
CA GLU A 46 -12.62 -3.51 3.71
C GLU A 46 -14.01 -3.99 3.26
N ASP A 47 -14.39 -3.71 2.00
CA ASP A 47 -15.65 -4.12 1.39
C ASP A 47 -15.48 -5.15 0.24
N THR A 48 -14.28 -5.64 -0.04
CA THR A 48 -14.02 -6.49 -1.22
C THR A 48 -14.29 -7.99 -0.97
N TYR A 49 -15.34 -8.33 -0.27
CA TYR A 49 -15.88 -9.70 -0.10
C TYR A 49 -17.41 -9.68 -0.05
N GLU A 50 -18.04 -10.82 -0.34
CA GLU A 50 -19.49 -10.92 -0.34
C GLU A 50 -20.06 -11.14 1.05
N ILE A 51 -21.16 -10.43 1.33
CA ILE A 51 -22.01 -10.65 2.52
C ILE A 51 -23.41 -11.04 2.04
N GLU A 52 -23.91 -12.18 2.50
CA GLU A 52 -25.25 -12.64 2.19
C GLU A 52 -26.30 -11.61 2.63
N GLY A 53 -27.24 -11.28 1.75
CA GLY A 53 -28.28 -10.28 2.02
C GLY A 53 -27.83 -8.81 1.89
N ARG A 54 -26.56 -8.54 1.56
CA ARG A 54 -26.02 -7.18 1.38
C ARG A 54 -25.47 -6.99 -0.05
N PRO A 55 -26.32 -6.90 -1.07
CA PRO A 55 -25.87 -6.90 -2.46
C PRO A 55 -24.99 -5.70 -2.83
N PHE A 56 -25.10 -4.57 -2.13
CA PHE A 56 -24.30 -3.36 -2.36
C PHE A 56 -22.98 -3.34 -1.60
N PHE A 57 -22.74 -4.27 -0.66
CA PHE A 57 -21.43 -4.39 0.00
C PHE A 57 -20.39 -4.89 -1.01
N GLY A 58 -19.40 -4.06 -1.32
CA GLY A 58 -18.38 -4.34 -2.33
C GLY A 58 -18.90 -4.43 -3.77
N TYR A 59 -20.08 -3.88 -4.06
CA TYR A 59 -20.63 -3.87 -5.41
C TYR A 59 -19.71 -3.13 -6.38
N MET A 60 -19.38 -3.78 -7.51
CA MET A 60 -18.45 -3.28 -8.54
C MET A 60 -17.01 -3.02 -8.04
N ARG A 61 -16.61 -3.68 -6.95
CA ARG A 61 -15.28 -3.55 -6.35
C ARG A 61 -14.39 -4.79 -6.57
N GLY A 62 -14.83 -5.75 -7.38
CA GLY A 62 -14.09 -6.99 -7.61
C GLY A 62 -14.11 -7.95 -6.40
N ARG A 63 -15.05 -7.78 -5.48
CA ARG A 63 -15.18 -8.56 -4.25
C ARG A 63 -15.04 -10.07 -4.47
N TYR A 64 -14.47 -10.74 -3.50
CA TYR A 64 -14.41 -12.20 -3.50
C TYR A 64 -15.77 -12.80 -3.15
N SER A 65 -16.21 -13.80 -3.91
CA SER A 65 -17.33 -14.64 -3.53
C SER A 65 -16.95 -15.59 -2.38
N GLY A 66 -17.95 -16.09 -1.66
CA GLY A 66 -17.70 -17.10 -0.63
C GLY A 66 -17.02 -18.37 -1.19
N GLU A 67 -17.31 -18.75 -2.44
CA GLU A 67 -16.66 -19.89 -3.10
C GLU A 67 -15.18 -19.61 -3.39
N GLU A 68 -14.85 -18.42 -3.89
CA GLU A 68 -13.45 -18.01 -4.12
C GLU A 68 -12.65 -18.04 -2.82
N ILE A 69 -13.20 -17.47 -1.72
CA ILE A 69 -12.53 -17.48 -0.41
C ILE A 69 -12.29 -18.91 0.06
N ARG A 70 -13.32 -19.77 0.05
CA ARG A 70 -13.15 -21.20 0.44
C ARG A 70 -12.14 -21.94 -0.42
N THR A 71 -12.07 -21.63 -1.71
CA THR A 71 -11.08 -22.22 -2.63
C THR A 71 -9.66 -21.82 -2.24
N VAL A 72 -9.45 -20.53 -1.93
CA VAL A 72 -8.14 -20.02 -1.50
C VAL A 72 -7.77 -20.54 -0.11
N ASP A 73 -8.73 -20.57 0.83
CA ASP A 73 -8.53 -21.08 2.20
C ASP A 73 -8.10 -22.57 2.20
N ALA A 74 -8.80 -23.40 1.44
CA ALA A 74 -8.45 -24.82 1.31
C ALA A 74 -7.05 -25.00 0.67
N TYR A 75 -6.72 -24.16 -0.33
CA TYR A 75 -5.39 -24.19 -0.97
C TYR A 75 -4.29 -23.77 -0.01
N ALA A 76 -4.48 -22.66 0.71
CA ALA A 76 -3.53 -22.14 1.70
C ALA A 76 -3.28 -23.18 2.82
N LYS A 77 -4.35 -23.78 3.35
CA LYS A 77 -4.26 -24.84 4.34
C LYS A 77 -3.46 -26.04 3.84
N GLY A 78 -3.66 -26.46 2.58
CA GLY A 78 -2.88 -27.53 1.94
C GLY A 78 -1.38 -27.21 1.79
N LYS A 79 -1.01 -25.93 1.86
CA LYS A 79 0.37 -25.44 1.81
C LYS A 79 0.95 -25.08 3.19
N GLY A 80 0.22 -25.35 4.27
CA GLY A 80 0.64 -25.02 5.63
C GLY A 80 0.52 -23.54 5.97
N ILE A 81 -0.31 -22.78 5.25
CA ILE A 81 -0.58 -21.36 5.50
C ILE A 81 -2.00 -21.22 6.08
N GLU A 82 -2.12 -20.55 7.22
CA GLU A 82 -3.39 -20.09 7.75
C GLU A 82 -3.85 -18.86 6.96
N LEU A 83 -5.02 -18.94 6.31
CA LEU A 83 -5.66 -17.79 5.68
C LEU A 83 -6.55 -17.10 6.71
N VAL A 84 -6.24 -15.84 7.04
CA VAL A 84 -6.91 -15.09 8.10
C VAL A 84 -7.70 -13.92 7.48
N PRO A 85 -9.00 -13.78 7.83
CA PRO A 85 -9.75 -12.60 7.44
C PRO A 85 -9.20 -11.35 8.16
N CYS A 86 -9.01 -10.28 7.40
CA CYS A 86 -8.66 -8.96 7.90
C CYS A 86 -9.72 -7.97 7.40
N ILE A 87 -10.68 -7.67 8.27
CA ILE A 87 -11.85 -6.84 7.95
C ILE A 87 -11.78 -5.51 8.68
N GLN A 88 -12.67 -4.61 8.33
CA GLN A 88 -12.83 -3.32 9.01
C GLN A 88 -14.20 -3.23 9.65
N VAL A 89 -14.24 -2.96 10.96
CA VAL A 89 -15.49 -2.87 11.72
C VAL A 89 -15.77 -1.47 12.28
N LEU A 90 -14.90 -0.48 12.00
CA LEU A 90 -15.07 0.90 12.47
C LEU A 90 -14.74 1.95 11.42
N ALA A 91 -13.50 2.00 10.92
CA ALA A 91 -13.02 2.98 9.94
C ALA A 91 -12.72 2.33 8.57
N HIS A 92 -12.19 3.11 7.62
CA HIS A 92 -11.82 2.67 6.26
C HIS A 92 -12.98 2.07 5.43
N LEU A 93 -14.21 2.47 5.68
CA LEU A 93 -15.41 1.96 5.00
C LEU A 93 -16.06 2.99 4.07
N GLU A 94 -15.32 3.97 3.56
CA GLU A 94 -15.87 5.04 2.70
C GLU A 94 -16.62 4.50 1.48
N HIS A 95 -16.17 3.36 0.94
CA HIS A 95 -16.73 2.78 -0.28
C HIS A 95 -18.14 2.25 -0.13
N ILE A 96 -18.53 1.75 1.07
CA ILE A 96 -19.91 1.31 1.29
C ILE A 96 -20.86 2.50 1.40
N PHE A 97 -20.41 3.64 1.89
CA PHE A 97 -21.26 4.81 2.13
C PHE A 97 -21.71 5.57 0.87
N ARG A 98 -21.29 5.11 -0.32
CA ARG A 98 -21.85 5.56 -1.58
C ARG A 98 -23.27 5.03 -1.84
N TRP A 99 -23.70 4.01 -1.07
CA TRP A 99 -24.98 3.35 -1.22
C TRP A 99 -25.90 3.72 -0.07
N ASP A 100 -27.14 4.09 -0.39
CA ASP A 100 -28.15 4.57 0.57
C ASP A 100 -28.39 3.59 1.71
N GLU A 101 -28.25 2.28 1.47
CA GLU A 101 -28.36 1.22 2.48
C GLU A 101 -27.45 1.47 3.69
N PHE A 102 -26.23 1.99 3.46
CA PHE A 102 -25.21 2.14 4.52
C PHE A 102 -25.12 3.57 5.08
N VAL A 103 -25.72 4.56 4.43
CA VAL A 103 -25.69 5.98 4.88
C VAL A 103 -26.22 6.16 6.31
N PRO A 104 -27.26 5.45 6.80
CA PRO A 104 -27.68 5.54 8.21
C PRO A 104 -26.61 5.14 9.21
N MET A 105 -25.72 4.20 8.83
CA MET A 105 -24.64 3.66 9.67
C MET A 105 -23.36 4.51 9.62
N ARG A 106 -23.31 5.60 8.87
CA ARG A 106 -22.14 6.47 8.77
C ARG A 106 -22.17 7.52 9.88
N ASP A 107 -21.10 7.58 10.69
CA ASP A 107 -20.83 8.70 11.59
C ASP A 107 -20.31 9.91 10.80
N CYS A 108 -19.09 9.82 10.29
CA CYS A 108 -18.48 10.81 9.40
C CYS A 108 -17.48 10.10 8.46
N ASN A 109 -17.20 10.70 7.31
CA ASN A 109 -16.27 10.19 6.30
C ASN A 109 -16.44 8.67 6.05
N ASP A 110 -15.48 7.89 6.51
CA ASP A 110 -15.30 6.45 6.36
C ASP A 110 -15.65 5.65 7.63
N ILE A 111 -16.20 6.31 8.68
CA ILE A 111 -16.36 5.75 10.03
C ILE A 111 -17.81 5.33 10.27
N LEU A 112 -17.99 4.14 10.83
CA LEU A 112 -19.28 3.62 11.28
C LEU A 112 -19.81 4.38 12.50
N LEU A 113 -21.12 4.59 12.55
CA LEU A 113 -21.82 5.21 13.67
C LEU A 113 -21.91 4.22 14.83
N VAL A 114 -21.19 4.50 15.90
CA VAL A 114 -21.23 3.71 17.14
C VAL A 114 -22.59 3.85 17.81
N ASP A 115 -23.03 2.81 18.50
CA ASP A 115 -24.34 2.68 19.18
C ASP A 115 -25.57 2.68 18.25
N GLU A 116 -25.37 2.66 16.93
CA GLU A 116 -26.44 2.47 15.95
C GLU A 116 -26.74 0.96 15.76
N PRO A 117 -27.98 0.48 16.01
CA PRO A 117 -28.29 -0.95 15.88
C PRO A 117 -27.96 -1.55 14.51
N GLN A 118 -28.17 -0.80 13.41
CA GLN A 118 -27.88 -1.25 12.06
C GLN A 118 -26.38 -1.47 11.83
N THR A 119 -25.51 -0.70 12.49
CA THR A 119 -24.06 -0.88 12.48
C THR A 119 -23.69 -2.27 13.00
N TYR A 120 -24.27 -2.69 14.12
CA TYR A 120 -23.96 -4.00 14.71
C TYR A 120 -24.61 -5.16 13.94
N ALA A 121 -25.75 -4.94 13.29
CA ALA A 121 -26.33 -5.90 12.36
C ALA A 121 -25.41 -6.14 11.14
N LEU A 122 -24.85 -5.07 10.57
CA LEU A 122 -23.85 -5.18 9.50
C LEU A 122 -22.60 -5.93 9.97
N ILE A 123 -22.07 -5.59 11.15
CA ILE A 123 -20.89 -6.25 11.72
C ILE A 123 -21.17 -7.73 11.97
N GLU A 124 -22.35 -8.11 12.46
CA GLU A 124 -22.74 -9.50 12.63
C GLU A 124 -22.79 -10.26 11.30
N ASP A 125 -23.30 -9.62 10.22
CA ASP A 125 -23.30 -10.20 8.87
C ASP A 125 -21.85 -10.37 8.34
N MET A 126 -20.91 -9.45 8.65
CA MET A 126 -19.49 -9.58 8.33
C MET A 126 -18.86 -10.80 9.01
N PHE A 127 -19.08 -10.98 10.33
CA PHE A 127 -18.58 -12.15 11.06
C PHE A 127 -19.21 -13.46 10.58
N LYS A 128 -20.50 -13.45 10.26
CA LYS A 128 -21.19 -14.61 9.67
C LYS A 128 -20.53 -15.01 8.36
N SER A 129 -20.28 -14.06 7.46
CA SER A 129 -19.59 -14.31 6.19
C SER A 129 -18.19 -14.86 6.41
N ALA A 130 -17.40 -14.27 7.32
CA ALA A 130 -16.07 -14.76 7.64
C ALA A 130 -16.12 -16.20 8.20
N ALA A 131 -17.02 -16.50 9.12
CA ALA A 131 -17.16 -17.82 9.74
C ALA A 131 -17.55 -18.93 8.74
N GLN A 132 -18.31 -18.58 7.71
CA GLN A 132 -18.75 -19.50 6.66
C GLN A 132 -17.65 -19.81 5.64
N ASN A 133 -16.71 -18.89 5.42
CA ASN A 133 -15.79 -18.93 4.29
C ASN A 133 -14.34 -19.17 4.68
N PHE A 134 -13.92 -18.89 5.92
CA PHE A 134 -12.57 -19.13 6.42
C PHE A 134 -12.54 -20.26 7.44
N THR A 135 -11.50 -21.10 7.39
CA THR A 135 -11.27 -22.12 8.42
C THR A 135 -10.55 -21.56 9.64
N SER A 136 -9.80 -20.47 9.51
CA SER A 136 -9.22 -19.74 10.64
C SER A 136 -10.29 -19.26 11.62
N ARG A 137 -9.92 -19.25 12.89
CA ARG A 137 -10.70 -18.62 13.96
C ARG A 137 -9.96 -17.42 14.58
N SER A 138 -8.82 -17.04 14.01
CA SER A 138 -8.23 -15.71 14.19
C SER A 138 -8.84 -14.75 13.18
N ILE A 139 -9.10 -13.51 13.57
CA ILE A 139 -9.58 -12.45 12.69
C ILE A 139 -8.96 -11.12 13.10
N ASN A 140 -8.45 -10.36 12.12
CA ASN A 140 -8.07 -8.97 12.32
C ASN A 140 -9.31 -8.10 12.04
N ILE A 141 -9.75 -7.32 13.02
CA ILE A 141 -10.97 -6.50 12.96
C ILE A 141 -10.71 -5.04 12.60
N GLY A 142 -9.46 -4.68 12.28
CA GLY A 142 -9.11 -3.33 11.86
C GLY A 142 -9.14 -2.31 13.00
N CYS A 143 -10.01 -1.31 12.87
CA CYS A 143 -10.23 -0.20 13.82
C CYS A 143 -9.09 0.82 13.91
N ASP A 144 -8.14 0.79 12.99
CA ASP A 144 -7.07 1.76 12.85
C ASP A 144 -7.59 3.11 12.33
N GLU A 145 -6.84 4.16 12.64
CA GLU A 145 -7.00 5.51 12.09
C GLU A 145 -8.41 6.13 12.21
N ALA A 146 -9.25 5.67 13.14
CA ALA A 146 -10.59 6.20 13.39
C ALA A 146 -10.55 7.61 14.03
N HIS A 147 -9.78 8.52 13.41
CA HIS A 147 -9.47 9.84 13.97
C HIS A 147 -10.68 10.72 14.26
N MET A 148 -11.76 10.54 13.50
CA MET A 148 -12.97 11.38 13.59
C MET A 148 -14.13 10.66 14.30
N VAL A 149 -13.90 9.50 14.93
CA VAL A 149 -14.95 8.75 15.63
C VAL A 149 -15.67 9.63 16.65
N GLY A 150 -16.98 9.63 16.62
CA GLY A 150 -17.81 10.39 17.54
C GLY A 150 -17.91 11.89 17.25
N LEU A 151 -17.40 12.36 16.09
CA LEU A 151 -17.40 13.78 15.71
C LEU A 151 -18.33 14.11 14.53
N GLY A 152 -19.15 13.16 14.09
CA GLY A 152 -20.16 13.33 13.06
C GLY A 152 -21.58 13.17 13.59
N LYS A 153 -22.36 12.27 13.01
CA LYS A 153 -23.75 12.00 13.47
C LYS A 153 -23.84 11.58 14.93
N PHE A 154 -22.78 10.94 15.45
CA PHE A 154 -22.71 10.59 16.87
C PHE A 154 -22.76 11.85 17.73
N LEU A 155 -21.99 12.88 17.39
CA LEU A 155 -21.98 14.17 18.09
C LEU A 155 -23.37 14.83 18.06
N ASP A 156 -24.03 14.82 16.89
CA ASP A 156 -25.37 15.39 16.72
C ASP A 156 -26.42 14.70 17.61
N LYS A 157 -26.31 13.37 17.74
CA LYS A 157 -27.28 12.56 18.50
C LYS A 157 -27.04 12.56 20.00
N HIS A 158 -25.76 12.55 20.43
CA HIS A 158 -25.37 12.22 21.81
C HIS A 158 -24.56 13.31 22.53
N GLY A 159 -24.23 14.39 21.83
CA GLY A 159 -23.28 15.38 22.32
C GLY A 159 -21.85 14.86 22.33
N TYR A 160 -20.92 15.71 22.75
CA TYR A 160 -19.51 15.33 22.86
C TYR A 160 -19.29 14.29 23.96
N GLN A 161 -18.63 13.19 23.62
CA GLN A 161 -18.16 12.15 24.53
C GLN A 161 -16.67 11.90 24.32
N ASN A 162 -16.01 11.35 25.34
CA ASN A 162 -14.63 10.93 25.23
C ASN A 162 -14.50 9.84 24.15
N ARG A 163 -13.67 10.08 23.15
CA ARG A 163 -13.51 9.17 21.99
C ARG A 163 -12.96 7.80 22.39
N PHE A 164 -12.13 7.73 23.41
CA PHE A 164 -11.66 6.46 23.94
C PHE A 164 -12.82 5.62 24.49
N GLU A 165 -13.78 6.25 25.21
CA GLU A 165 -14.98 5.57 25.70
C GLU A 165 -15.87 5.07 24.56
N ILE A 166 -15.98 5.87 23.48
CA ILE A 166 -16.77 5.48 22.31
C ILE A 166 -16.15 4.24 21.66
N ILE A 167 -14.83 4.25 21.39
CA ILE A 167 -14.11 3.10 20.80
C ILE A 167 -14.20 1.88 21.71
N ASN A 168 -13.94 2.02 22.98
CA ASN A 168 -13.95 0.90 23.93
C ASN A 168 -15.33 0.23 23.99
N ARG A 169 -16.39 1.03 24.07
CA ARG A 169 -17.77 0.53 24.06
C ARG A 169 -18.11 -0.20 22.75
N HIS A 170 -17.64 0.34 21.62
CA HIS A 170 -17.78 -0.30 20.34
C HIS A 170 -17.06 -1.65 20.29
N LEU A 171 -15.79 -1.68 20.70
CA LEU A 171 -14.98 -2.89 20.72
C LEU A 171 -15.57 -4.01 21.56
N LEU A 172 -16.07 -3.70 22.75
CA LEU A 172 -16.71 -4.70 23.61
C LEU A 172 -17.89 -5.36 22.90
N LYS A 173 -18.74 -4.59 22.21
CA LYS A 173 -19.86 -5.14 21.42
C LYS A 173 -19.38 -5.97 20.23
N VAL A 174 -18.34 -5.52 19.52
CA VAL A 174 -17.75 -6.26 18.39
C VAL A 174 -17.16 -7.59 18.86
N ILE A 175 -16.41 -7.59 19.96
CA ILE A 175 -15.83 -8.81 20.55
C ILE A 175 -16.91 -9.81 20.96
N ASP A 176 -18.02 -9.32 21.54
CA ASP A 176 -19.15 -10.19 21.91
C ASP A 176 -19.81 -10.82 20.67
N ILE A 177 -19.91 -10.07 19.56
CA ILE A 177 -20.37 -10.63 18.28
C ILE A 177 -19.36 -11.66 17.75
N ALA A 178 -18.07 -11.34 17.74
CA ALA A 178 -17.02 -12.24 17.28
C ALA A 178 -17.03 -13.59 18.00
N LYS A 179 -17.22 -13.57 19.33
CA LYS A 179 -17.32 -14.77 20.18
C LYS A 179 -18.48 -15.68 19.79
N LYS A 180 -19.62 -15.16 19.34
CA LYS A 180 -20.75 -15.97 18.84
C LYS A 180 -20.35 -16.86 17.65
N TYR A 181 -19.38 -16.38 16.85
CA TYR A 181 -18.87 -17.09 15.67
C TYR A 181 -17.55 -17.82 15.93
N GLY A 182 -17.09 -17.85 17.19
CA GLY A 182 -15.89 -18.57 17.63
C GLY A 182 -14.57 -17.88 17.26
N PHE A 183 -14.57 -16.56 16.95
CA PHE A 183 -13.37 -15.83 16.61
C PHE A 183 -12.63 -15.28 17.83
N THR A 184 -11.29 -15.29 17.73
CA THR A 184 -10.37 -14.50 18.55
C THR A 184 -9.93 -13.29 17.72
N CYS A 185 -10.13 -12.08 18.26
CA CYS A 185 -9.87 -10.84 17.55
C CYS A 185 -8.43 -10.34 17.73
N ALA A 186 -7.83 -9.88 16.64
CA ALA A 186 -6.70 -8.98 16.65
C ALA A 186 -7.14 -7.59 16.18
N ILE A 187 -6.49 -6.53 16.69
CA ILE A 187 -6.83 -5.13 16.38
C ILE A 187 -5.54 -4.32 16.19
N TRP A 188 -5.54 -3.37 15.27
CA TRP A 188 -4.48 -2.39 15.17
C TRP A 188 -4.45 -1.51 16.42
N SER A 189 -3.29 -1.34 17.03
CA SER A 189 -3.16 -0.72 18.36
C SER A 189 -3.11 0.79 18.38
N ASP A 190 -2.98 1.43 17.20
CA ASP A 190 -2.68 2.86 17.08
C ASP A 190 -3.68 3.78 17.80
N MET A 191 -4.98 3.46 17.74
CA MET A 191 -5.98 4.32 18.36
C MET A 191 -5.85 4.43 19.89
N PHE A 192 -5.36 3.39 20.57
CA PHE A 192 -5.11 3.46 22.02
C PHE A 192 -4.00 4.45 22.35
N PHE A 193 -2.93 4.45 21.55
CA PHE A 193 -1.81 5.38 21.71
C PHE A 193 -2.18 6.80 21.25
N ARG A 194 -2.79 6.94 20.06
CA ARG A 194 -3.17 8.24 19.51
C ARG A 194 -4.11 9.01 20.44
N LEU A 195 -5.08 8.33 21.04
CA LEU A 195 -6.00 8.97 22.00
C LEU A 195 -5.34 9.30 23.34
N ALA A 196 -4.31 8.56 23.73
CA ALA A 196 -3.54 8.84 24.93
C ALA A 196 -2.55 10.00 24.74
N PHE A 197 -1.97 10.14 23.54
CA PHE A 197 -0.86 11.05 23.24
C PHE A 197 -1.22 12.09 22.16
N ASN A 198 -2.41 12.67 22.24
CA ASN A 198 -2.86 13.78 21.38
C ASN A 198 -2.69 13.56 19.87
N GLY A 199 -2.89 12.34 19.40
CA GLY A 199 -2.79 11.95 18.00
C GLY A 199 -1.46 11.30 17.60
N GLU A 200 -0.46 11.29 18.47
CA GLU A 200 0.83 10.64 18.21
C GLU A 200 0.74 9.14 18.49
N TYR A 201 1.12 8.32 17.51
CA TYR A 201 1.18 6.86 17.66
C TYR A 201 2.53 6.38 18.18
N TYR A 202 3.61 6.87 17.58
CA TYR A 202 4.98 6.43 17.86
C TYR A 202 5.61 7.18 19.04
N HIS A 203 4.82 7.39 20.10
CA HIS A 203 5.25 8.10 21.30
C HIS A 203 6.15 7.21 22.17
N THR A 204 7.40 7.62 22.36
CA THR A 204 8.41 6.87 23.12
C THR A 204 8.96 7.58 24.34
N GLN A 205 8.45 8.80 24.65
CA GLN A 205 8.90 9.63 25.75
C GLN A 205 8.19 9.26 27.06
N ASP A 206 6.91 8.94 27.01
CA ASP A 206 6.09 8.60 28.14
C ASP A 206 5.50 7.20 28.02
N GLU A 207 5.11 6.63 29.13
CA GLU A 207 4.41 5.35 29.19
C GLU A 207 2.92 5.52 28.91
N LEU A 208 2.29 4.51 28.31
CA LEU A 208 0.85 4.49 28.13
C LEU A 208 0.17 4.60 29.51
N PRO A 209 -0.76 5.57 29.72
CA PRO A 209 -1.39 5.77 31.01
C PRO A 209 -2.08 4.51 31.55
N ALA A 210 -1.91 4.22 32.84
CA ALA A 210 -2.50 3.04 33.49
C ALA A 210 -4.04 2.97 33.32
N GLU A 211 -4.70 4.13 33.28
CA GLU A 211 -6.13 4.22 32.98
C GLU A 211 -6.48 3.70 31.59
N VAL A 212 -5.67 4.01 30.58
CA VAL A 212 -5.83 3.51 29.21
C VAL A 212 -5.58 2.01 29.17
N ILE A 213 -4.46 1.55 29.76
CA ILE A 213 -4.12 0.12 29.86
C ILE A 213 -5.24 -0.70 30.51
N GLY A 214 -5.84 -0.17 31.58
CA GLY A 214 -6.92 -0.85 32.31
C GLY A 214 -8.22 -1.00 31.53
N ARG A 215 -8.40 -0.22 30.46
CA ARG A 215 -9.60 -0.22 29.63
C ARG A 215 -9.45 -1.03 28.33
N ILE A 216 -8.23 -1.36 27.91
CA ILE A 216 -8.01 -2.21 26.73
C ILE A 216 -8.57 -3.61 27.04
N PRO A 217 -9.47 -4.15 26.20
CA PRO A 217 -9.99 -5.51 26.38
C PRO A 217 -8.83 -6.52 26.41
N LYS A 218 -8.85 -7.45 27.38
CA LYS A 218 -7.71 -8.37 27.61
C LYS A 218 -7.73 -9.61 26.72
N ASP A 219 -8.85 -9.88 26.08
CA ASP A 219 -9.06 -11.03 25.19
C ASP A 219 -8.91 -10.68 23.70
N VAL A 220 -8.18 -9.60 23.40
CA VAL A 220 -7.78 -9.23 22.04
C VAL A 220 -6.27 -9.22 21.91
N THR A 221 -5.78 -9.57 20.74
CA THR A 221 -4.38 -9.40 20.34
C THR A 221 -4.17 -7.98 19.82
N LEU A 222 -3.13 -7.30 20.28
CA LEU A 222 -2.77 -5.97 19.76
C LEU A 222 -1.73 -6.09 18.66
N ILE A 223 -1.99 -5.47 17.52
CA ILE A 223 -1.05 -5.42 16.41
C ILE A 223 -0.36 -4.05 16.42
N TYR A 224 0.93 -4.05 16.78
CA TYR A 224 1.79 -2.88 16.61
C TYR A 224 2.26 -2.84 15.16
N TRP A 225 1.97 -1.75 14.45
CA TRP A 225 2.43 -1.52 13.09
C TRP A 225 3.41 -0.37 13.02
N ASP A 226 4.51 -0.58 12.30
CA ASP A 226 5.49 0.46 12.01
C ASP A 226 6.27 0.12 10.74
N TYR A 227 6.29 1.08 9.83
CA TYR A 227 6.89 0.91 8.50
C TYR A 227 8.05 1.87 8.26
N TYR A 228 8.36 2.75 9.22
CA TYR A 228 9.09 3.99 8.98
C TYR A 228 10.40 4.07 9.73
N SER A 229 10.61 3.28 10.76
CA SER A 229 11.80 3.33 11.58
C SER A 229 12.86 2.31 11.15
N ASP A 230 14.12 2.70 11.14
CA ASP A 230 15.29 1.83 11.06
C ASP A 230 16.11 1.84 12.36
N ASP A 231 15.53 2.42 13.43
CA ASP A 231 16.12 2.52 14.75
C ASP A 231 15.63 1.40 15.67
N ILE A 232 16.54 0.52 16.09
CA ILE A 232 16.25 -0.60 16.99
C ILE A 232 15.76 -0.14 18.36
N ASP A 233 16.26 0.99 18.88
CA ASP A 233 15.88 1.49 20.20
C ASP A 233 14.47 2.06 20.20
N HIS A 234 14.04 2.64 19.07
CA HIS A 234 12.64 3.01 18.84
C HIS A 234 11.72 1.78 18.97
N TYR A 235 12.01 0.71 18.23
CA TYR A 235 11.22 -0.52 18.30
C TYR A 235 11.20 -1.14 19.70
N LYS A 236 12.34 -1.19 20.38
CA LYS A 236 12.42 -1.70 21.78
C LYS A 236 11.48 -0.95 22.72
N LYS A 237 11.47 0.38 22.65
CA LYS A 237 10.58 1.21 23.47
C LYS A 237 9.11 0.96 23.14
N MET A 238 8.77 0.89 21.86
CA MET A 238 7.39 0.63 21.45
C MET A 238 6.92 -0.77 21.87
N PHE A 239 7.73 -1.82 21.67
CA PHE A 239 7.39 -3.17 22.17
C PHE A 239 7.26 -3.23 23.69
N ALA A 240 8.14 -2.56 24.42
CA ALA A 240 8.04 -2.48 25.87
C ALA A 240 6.75 -1.80 26.32
N SER A 241 6.34 -0.71 25.65
CA SER A 241 5.08 -0.01 25.92
C SER A 241 3.86 -0.91 25.63
N HIS A 242 3.86 -1.63 24.51
CA HIS A 242 2.79 -2.58 24.18
C HIS A 242 2.72 -3.74 25.17
N ASN A 243 3.85 -4.33 25.54
CA ASN A 243 3.91 -5.45 26.51
C ASN A 243 3.32 -5.08 27.88
N LYS A 244 3.35 -3.80 28.29
CA LYS A 244 2.74 -3.33 29.53
C LYS A 244 1.21 -3.44 29.52
N THR A 245 0.58 -3.53 28.36
CA THR A 245 -0.87 -3.74 28.26
C THR A 245 -1.28 -5.12 28.78
N GLY A 246 -0.36 -6.10 28.79
CA GLY A 246 -0.64 -7.48 29.18
C GLY A 246 -1.43 -8.28 28.14
N ASN A 247 -1.66 -7.74 26.97
CA ASN A 247 -2.25 -8.42 25.82
C ASN A 247 -1.17 -9.20 25.05
N GLU A 248 -1.58 -10.18 24.24
CA GLU A 248 -0.70 -10.72 23.21
C GLU A 248 -0.37 -9.63 22.19
N ILE A 249 0.90 -9.55 21.80
CA ILE A 249 1.38 -8.55 20.85
C ILE A 249 1.85 -9.23 19.56
N GLN A 250 1.35 -8.74 18.44
CA GLN A 250 1.85 -9.05 17.10
C GLN A 250 2.50 -7.79 16.52
N PHE A 251 3.46 -7.98 15.62
CA PHE A 251 4.08 -6.87 14.91
C PHE A 251 3.78 -6.93 13.42
N ALA A 252 3.52 -5.78 12.82
CA ALA A 252 3.34 -5.61 11.38
C ALA A 252 4.32 -4.56 10.85
N GLY A 253 5.36 -5.01 10.16
CA GLY A 253 6.29 -4.19 9.37
C GLY A 253 5.76 -3.94 7.97
N GLY A 254 6.56 -3.27 7.13
CA GLY A 254 6.16 -2.92 5.77
C GLY A 254 6.94 -3.65 4.68
N ALA A 255 6.23 -4.28 3.75
CA ALA A 255 6.74 -4.63 2.44
C ALA A 255 6.29 -3.53 1.47
N TRP A 256 7.12 -2.48 1.35
CA TRP A 256 6.78 -1.20 0.74
C TRP A 256 6.46 -1.32 -0.75
N LYS A 257 5.18 -1.50 -1.10
CA LYS A 257 4.70 -1.45 -2.48
C LYS A 257 3.66 -0.34 -2.74
N TRP A 258 3.33 0.43 -1.73
CA TRP A 258 2.29 1.47 -1.80
C TRP A 258 2.80 2.85 -2.22
N THR A 259 4.09 3.01 -2.47
CA THR A 259 4.68 4.29 -2.87
C THR A 259 4.45 4.67 -4.33
N GLY A 260 3.87 3.79 -5.12
CA GLY A 260 3.56 4.01 -6.54
C GLY A 260 3.70 2.74 -7.37
N LEU A 261 4.18 2.90 -8.59
CA LEU A 261 4.32 1.80 -9.57
C LEU A 261 5.45 0.82 -9.24
N THR A 262 6.39 1.20 -8.39
CA THR A 262 7.52 0.38 -7.94
C THR A 262 7.50 0.18 -6.43
N PRO A 263 8.03 -0.95 -5.92
CA PRO A 263 8.25 -1.15 -4.49
C PRO A 263 9.46 -0.34 -3.98
N ASP A 264 9.70 -0.40 -2.66
CA ASP A 264 10.97 -0.05 -2.03
C ASP A 264 11.44 -1.22 -1.14
N ASN A 265 11.96 -2.27 -1.77
CA ASN A 265 12.41 -3.47 -1.08
C ASN A 265 13.59 -3.19 -0.15
N ARG A 266 14.54 -2.34 -0.58
CA ARG A 266 15.73 -2.03 0.23
C ARG A 266 15.37 -1.29 1.50
N TYR A 267 14.39 -0.39 1.45
CA TYR A 267 13.90 0.27 2.66
C TYR A 267 13.13 -0.70 3.56
N SER A 268 12.30 -1.57 2.97
CA SER A 268 11.61 -2.64 3.70
C SER A 268 12.60 -3.53 4.45
N MET A 269 13.69 -3.94 3.80
CA MET A 269 14.75 -4.76 4.42
C MET A 269 15.44 -4.01 5.56
N LYS A 270 15.76 -2.72 5.38
CA LYS A 270 16.40 -1.89 6.40
C LYS A 270 15.55 -1.77 7.67
N CYS A 271 14.25 -1.51 7.52
CA CYS A 271 13.32 -1.48 8.66
C CYS A 271 13.19 -2.86 9.32
N ALA A 272 13.18 -3.93 8.53
CA ALA A 272 13.06 -5.29 9.04
C ALA A 272 14.23 -5.70 9.94
N ASP A 273 15.46 -5.28 9.63
CA ASP A 273 16.64 -5.57 10.48
C ASP A 273 16.43 -5.09 11.92
N ALA A 274 16.02 -3.82 12.08
CA ALA A 274 15.80 -3.22 13.39
C ALA A 274 14.57 -3.83 14.10
N ALA A 275 13.47 -4.00 13.38
CA ALA A 275 12.22 -4.52 13.93
C ALA A 275 12.35 -5.96 14.41
N VAL A 276 12.92 -6.86 13.60
CA VAL A 276 13.06 -8.28 13.95
C VAL A 276 14.03 -8.48 15.11
N ALA A 277 15.14 -7.72 15.16
CA ALA A 277 16.09 -7.76 16.27
C ALA A 277 15.40 -7.34 17.59
N ALA A 278 14.68 -6.22 17.58
CA ALA A 278 13.94 -5.73 18.75
C ALA A 278 12.81 -6.67 19.18
N ALA A 279 12.07 -7.25 18.22
CA ALA A 279 10.99 -8.18 18.47
C ALA A 279 11.46 -9.43 19.24
N ARG A 280 12.61 -10.00 18.85
CA ARG A 280 13.21 -11.15 19.53
C ARG A 280 13.58 -10.83 20.98
N GLU A 281 14.13 -9.64 21.24
CA GLU A 281 14.49 -9.22 22.60
C GLU A 281 13.25 -9.02 23.48
N ASN A 282 12.11 -8.67 22.88
CA ASN A 282 10.84 -8.41 23.59
C ASN A 282 9.86 -9.59 23.57
N GLY A 283 10.26 -10.77 23.08
CA GLY A 283 9.46 -11.99 23.12
C GLY A 283 8.25 -12.00 22.17
N ILE A 284 8.29 -11.20 21.10
CA ILE A 284 7.24 -11.18 20.07
C ILE A 284 7.29 -12.47 19.26
N LYS A 285 6.17 -13.18 19.19
CA LYS A 285 6.07 -14.50 18.55
C LYS A 285 5.51 -14.44 17.14
N THR A 286 4.68 -13.45 16.84
CA THR A 286 4.05 -13.28 15.53
C THR A 286 4.55 -12.00 14.88
N MET A 287 5.17 -12.17 13.72
CA MET A 287 5.71 -11.09 12.91
C MET A 287 5.05 -11.13 11.53
N MET A 288 4.52 -10.00 11.10
CA MET A 288 3.95 -9.82 9.77
C MET A 288 4.64 -8.70 9.02
N VAL A 289 4.53 -8.72 7.69
CA VAL A 289 4.73 -7.55 6.85
C VAL A 289 3.44 -7.25 6.12
N THR A 290 3.14 -5.96 5.94
CA THR A 290 1.97 -5.50 5.21
C THR A 290 2.37 -5.05 3.82
N ALA A 291 1.61 -5.46 2.82
CA ALA A 291 1.76 -5.04 1.43
C ALA A 291 0.56 -4.18 1.03
N TRP A 292 0.54 -2.95 1.56
CA TRP A 292 -0.52 -1.97 1.28
C TRP A 292 -0.58 -1.61 -0.20
N GLY A 293 -1.76 -1.22 -0.67
CA GLY A 293 -2.04 -0.84 -2.04
C GLY A 293 -2.47 0.61 -2.22
N ASP A 294 -2.10 1.49 -1.31
CA ASP A 294 -2.49 2.90 -1.31
C ASP A 294 -2.53 3.50 -2.72
N HIS A 295 -3.41 4.46 -2.93
CA HIS A 295 -3.52 5.19 -4.20
C HIS A 295 -3.80 4.32 -5.45
N GLY A 296 -4.50 3.20 -5.29
CA GLY A 296 -4.95 2.38 -6.41
C GLY A 296 -4.08 1.16 -6.70
N ALA A 297 -3.23 0.75 -5.75
CA ALA A 297 -2.45 -0.49 -5.81
C ALA A 297 -1.65 -0.67 -7.11
N GLU A 298 -0.86 0.35 -7.47
CA GLU A 298 -0.14 0.43 -8.74
C GLU A 298 0.95 -0.64 -8.91
N ALA A 299 1.61 -1.06 -7.81
CA ALA A 299 2.68 -2.06 -7.88
C ALA A 299 2.15 -3.49 -7.80
N SER A 300 2.77 -4.40 -8.57
CA SER A 300 2.49 -5.83 -8.54
C SER A 300 2.62 -6.43 -7.13
N PRO A 301 1.78 -7.40 -6.72
CA PRO A 301 1.96 -8.12 -5.46
C PRO A 301 3.27 -8.91 -5.41
N TYR A 302 3.82 -9.29 -6.56
CA TYR A 302 5.11 -9.99 -6.64
C TYR A 302 6.31 -9.05 -6.53
N SER A 303 6.12 -7.75 -6.69
CA SER A 303 7.23 -6.77 -6.70
C SER A 303 8.01 -6.71 -5.39
N VAL A 304 7.42 -7.15 -4.29
CA VAL A 304 8.04 -7.19 -2.95
C VAL A 304 8.67 -8.54 -2.60
N ALA A 305 8.78 -9.47 -3.56
CA ALA A 305 9.37 -10.78 -3.32
C ALA A 305 10.77 -10.74 -2.66
N PRO A 306 11.69 -9.81 -3.01
CA PRO A 306 12.98 -9.68 -2.32
C PRO A 306 12.82 -9.34 -0.84
N ALA A 307 11.97 -8.37 -0.48
CA ALA A 307 11.71 -8.00 0.92
C ALA A 307 11.05 -9.14 1.69
N LEU A 308 10.12 -9.89 1.07
CA LEU A 308 9.48 -11.04 1.70
C LEU A 308 10.47 -12.15 2.00
N HIS A 309 11.37 -12.48 1.06
CA HIS A 309 12.41 -13.48 1.28
C HIS A 309 13.37 -13.07 2.41
N TYR A 310 13.81 -11.82 2.38
CA TYR A 310 14.69 -11.25 3.39
C TYR A 310 14.07 -11.32 4.79
N PHE A 311 12.84 -10.85 4.93
CA PHE A 311 12.07 -10.84 6.19
C PHE A 311 11.89 -12.26 6.76
N ALA A 312 11.48 -13.21 5.91
CA ALA A 312 11.32 -14.60 6.33
C ALA A 312 12.62 -15.19 6.87
N ARG A 313 13.75 -14.97 6.17
CA ARG A 313 15.08 -15.43 6.62
C ARG A 313 15.48 -14.82 7.95
N LEU A 314 15.26 -13.52 8.14
CA LEU A 314 15.46 -12.85 9.43
C LEU A 314 14.63 -13.50 10.54
N CYS A 315 13.32 -13.67 10.32
CA CYS A 315 12.41 -14.27 11.31
C CYS A 315 12.80 -15.71 11.65
N GLN A 316 13.36 -16.46 10.71
CA GLN A 316 13.88 -17.82 10.91
C GLN A 316 15.26 -17.85 11.58
N GLY A 317 15.92 -16.71 11.78
CA GLY A 317 17.28 -16.63 12.31
C GLY A 317 18.35 -17.15 11.35
N ARG A 318 18.07 -17.10 10.04
CA ARG A 318 18.96 -17.53 8.95
C ARG A 318 19.70 -16.33 8.37
N SER A 319 20.85 -16.59 7.70
CA SER A 319 21.60 -15.54 7.02
C SER A 319 20.77 -14.87 5.91
N VAL A 320 20.92 -13.56 5.78
CA VAL A 320 20.30 -12.72 4.75
C VAL A 320 21.31 -12.21 3.71
N SER A 321 22.45 -12.89 3.61
CA SER A 321 23.48 -12.59 2.62
C SER A 321 24.26 -13.86 2.26
N GLY A 322 25.04 -13.78 1.17
CA GLY A 322 25.87 -14.85 0.66
C GLY A 322 25.13 -15.90 -0.17
N ALA A 323 25.87 -16.88 -0.66
CA ALA A 323 25.39 -17.81 -1.68
C ALA A 323 24.12 -18.60 -1.29
N ASP A 324 23.96 -18.99 -0.03
CA ASP A 324 22.74 -19.69 0.44
C ASP A 324 21.50 -18.81 0.33
N PHE A 325 21.62 -17.53 0.67
CA PHE A 325 20.55 -16.56 0.56
C PHE A 325 20.17 -16.30 -0.90
N GLU A 326 21.16 -15.98 -1.74
CA GLU A 326 20.95 -15.64 -3.16
C GLU A 326 20.43 -16.82 -3.97
N ASN A 327 21.02 -18.01 -3.79
CA ASN A 327 20.57 -19.24 -4.45
C ASN A 327 19.18 -19.65 -3.95
N GLY A 328 18.89 -19.46 -2.65
CA GLY A 328 17.58 -19.68 -2.08
C GLY A 328 16.51 -18.84 -2.79
N PHE A 329 16.72 -17.53 -2.93
CA PHE A 329 15.81 -16.66 -3.65
C PHE A 329 15.65 -17.05 -5.13
N LYS A 330 16.78 -17.31 -5.82
CA LYS A 330 16.77 -17.70 -7.23
C LYS A 330 16.04 -19.03 -7.47
N ASN A 331 16.18 -20.00 -6.59
CA ASN A 331 15.47 -21.28 -6.69
C ASN A 331 13.96 -21.11 -6.52
N LEU A 332 13.50 -20.15 -5.69
CA LEU A 332 12.10 -19.86 -5.45
C LEU A 332 11.46 -19.08 -6.60
N THR A 333 12.17 -18.11 -7.15
CA THR A 333 11.63 -17.14 -8.10
C THR A 333 12.03 -17.41 -9.55
N GLY A 334 13.12 -18.12 -9.78
CA GLY A 334 13.79 -18.24 -11.07
C GLY A 334 14.60 -17.00 -11.48
N VAL A 335 14.69 -15.99 -10.60
CA VAL A 335 15.36 -14.70 -10.85
C VAL A 335 16.43 -14.45 -9.81
N GLY A 336 17.59 -13.93 -10.20
CA GLY A 336 18.63 -13.53 -9.25
C GLY A 336 18.13 -12.44 -8.31
N PHE A 337 18.58 -12.43 -7.05
CA PHE A 337 18.13 -11.46 -6.05
C PHE A 337 18.39 -10.01 -6.50
N ASP A 338 19.62 -9.72 -6.94
CA ASP A 338 19.97 -8.38 -7.45
C ASP A 338 19.27 -8.05 -8.77
N ASP A 339 19.03 -9.06 -9.62
CA ASP A 339 18.26 -8.85 -10.85
C ASP A 339 16.80 -8.45 -10.53
N PHE A 340 16.22 -9.03 -9.47
CA PHE A 340 14.85 -8.68 -9.09
C PHE A 340 14.78 -7.27 -8.49
N LEU A 341 15.81 -6.82 -7.78
CA LEU A 341 15.89 -5.47 -7.22
C LEU A 341 15.97 -4.37 -8.29
N ASP A 342 16.22 -4.68 -9.56
CA ASP A 342 16.19 -3.69 -10.65
C ASP A 342 14.82 -3.01 -10.79
N ILE A 343 13.75 -3.63 -10.28
CA ILE A 343 12.40 -3.04 -10.28
C ILE A 343 12.34 -1.68 -9.57
N GLU A 344 13.24 -1.43 -8.62
CA GLU A 344 13.28 -0.20 -7.83
C GLU A 344 14.07 0.93 -8.52
N GLU A 345 14.91 0.62 -9.51
CA GLU A 345 15.84 1.58 -10.10
C GLU A 345 15.09 2.75 -10.75
N VAL A 346 13.87 2.54 -11.21
CA VAL A 346 12.99 3.59 -11.77
C VAL A 346 12.67 4.68 -10.75
N ASN A 347 12.73 4.38 -9.44
CA ASN A 347 12.42 5.32 -8.36
C ASN A 347 13.62 5.60 -7.43
N ARG A 348 14.84 5.15 -7.81
CA ARG A 348 16.06 5.36 -7.02
C ARG A 348 16.91 6.47 -7.61
N PHE A 349 16.92 7.62 -6.96
CA PHE A 349 17.68 8.78 -7.38
C PHE A 349 18.78 9.05 -6.35
N SER A 350 20.06 8.89 -6.75
CA SER A 350 21.22 9.09 -5.86
C SER A 350 21.38 10.54 -5.36
N TRP A 351 20.70 11.49 -6.00
CA TRP A 351 20.75 12.90 -5.65
C TRP A 351 19.53 13.42 -4.87
N LEU A 352 18.51 12.58 -4.67
CA LEU A 352 17.40 12.87 -3.77
C LEU A 352 17.72 12.19 -2.44
N GLU A 353 18.09 12.97 -1.43
CA GLU A 353 18.28 12.46 -0.09
C GLU A 353 17.01 11.76 0.40
N SER A 354 17.20 10.56 0.91
CA SER A 354 16.13 9.68 1.30
C SER A 354 15.86 9.80 2.80
N GLY A 355 15.10 10.78 3.12
CA GLY A 355 14.33 10.69 4.34
C GLY A 355 13.05 9.95 4.15
N ARG A 356 11.94 10.13 4.28
CA ARG A 356 10.70 9.52 3.80
C ARG A 356 10.60 9.79 2.31
N LYS A 357 10.68 8.74 1.50
CA LYS A 357 10.76 8.91 0.05
C LYS A 357 9.42 9.29 -0.52
N PRO A 358 9.25 10.50 -1.08
CA PRO A 358 8.18 10.72 -2.02
C PRO A 358 8.37 9.75 -3.20
N SER A 359 7.30 9.28 -3.79
CA SER A 359 7.35 8.57 -5.06
C SER A 359 7.73 9.55 -6.17
N ALA A 360 9.03 9.86 -6.27
CA ALA A 360 9.52 10.85 -7.23
C ALA A 360 9.14 10.48 -8.65
N MET A 361 9.25 9.20 -8.99
CA MET A 361 8.80 8.64 -10.27
C MET A 361 7.32 8.94 -10.55
N ARG A 362 6.44 8.77 -9.57
CA ARG A 362 5.00 9.06 -9.70
C ARG A 362 4.75 10.57 -9.86
N ASN A 363 5.49 11.38 -9.10
CA ASN A 363 5.45 12.83 -9.24
C ASN A 363 5.86 13.24 -10.66
N PHE A 364 6.95 12.69 -11.21
CA PHE A 364 7.37 13.00 -12.59
C PHE A 364 6.38 12.51 -13.65
N LEU A 365 5.76 11.34 -13.44
CA LEU A 365 4.78 10.80 -14.38
C LEU A 365 3.53 11.68 -14.47
N TYR A 366 2.97 12.09 -13.33
CA TYR A 366 1.71 12.83 -13.26
C TYR A 366 1.88 14.35 -13.17
N GLU A 367 3.13 14.86 -13.20
CA GLU A 367 3.39 16.29 -13.21
C GLU A 367 2.70 16.99 -14.36
N ASP A 368 2.03 18.11 -14.06
CA ASP A 368 1.52 19.03 -15.07
C ASP A 368 2.65 19.92 -15.60
N CYS A 369 2.98 19.74 -16.87
CA CYS A 369 4.14 20.42 -17.49
C CYS A 369 4.00 21.97 -17.56
N PHE A 370 2.78 22.52 -17.40
CA PHE A 370 2.58 23.96 -17.38
C PHE A 370 2.52 24.52 -15.96
N LEU A 371 1.93 23.75 -15.01
CA LEU A 371 1.81 24.20 -13.62
C LEU A 371 3.14 24.04 -12.85
N GLY A 372 3.89 22.97 -13.12
CA GLY A 372 5.26 22.81 -12.64
C GLY A 372 5.39 22.68 -11.12
N TYR A 373 4.42 22.04 -10.44
CA TYR A 373 4.44 21.92 -8.97
C TYR A 373 5.69 21.20 -8.43
N ASN A 374 6.25 20.28 -9.22
CA ASN A 374 7.46 19.53 -8.88
C ASN A 374 8.70 19.95 -9.68
N ASP A 375 8.64 21.01 -10.50
CA ASP A 375 9.78 21.48 -11.32
C ASP A 375 11.06 21.66 -10.51
N ARG A 376 10.95 22.04 -9.24
CA ARG A 376 12.08 22.19 -8.30
C ARG A 376 12.79 20.88 -7.92
N LEU A 377 12.17 19.72 -8.17
CA LEU A 377 12.81 18.42 -7.96
C LEU A 377 13.70 18.03 -9.15
N ILE A 378 13.58 18.74 -10.26
CA ILE A 378 14.32 18.47 -11.49
C ILE A 378 15.71 19.07 -11.39
N THR A 379 16.72 18.22 -11.55
CA THR A 379 18.15 18.58 -11.42
C THR A 379 18.90 18.56 -12.75
N GLY A 380 18.24 18.05 -13.82
CA GLY A 380 18.86 17.84 -15.13
C GLY A 380 19.57 16.47 -15.26
N LYS A 381 19.49 15.62 -14.23
CA LYS A 381 20.09 14.27 -14.24
C LYS A 381 19.07 13.18 -14.62
N GLU A 382 17.79 13.52 -14.64
CA GLU A 382 16.67 12.60 -14.74
C GLU A 382 16.68 11.83 -16.07
N ALA A 383 16.80 12.52 -17.19
CA ALA A 383 16.82 11.90 -18.51
C ALA A 383 17.94 10.86 -18.64
N ARG A 384 19.14 11.19 -18.16
CA ARG A 384 20.27 10.25 -18.17
C ARG A 384 20.00 9.03 -17.29
N HIS A 385 19.51 9.24 -16.07
CA HIS A 385 19.19 8.15 -15.14
C HIS A 385 18.16 7.19 -15.76
N PHE A 386 17.08 7.73 -16.36
CA PHE A 386 16.06 6.89 -16.99
C PHE A 386 16.58 6.19 -18.24
N SER A 387 17.44 6.84 -19.05
CA SER A 387 18.07 6.20 -20.20
C SER A 387 18.95 5.02 -19.79
N GLU A 388 19.83 5.19 -18.79
CA GLU A 388 20.70 4.13 -18.25
C GLU A 388 19.87 2.98 -17.65
N THR A 389 18.78 3.31 -16.96
CA THR A 389 17.84 2.31 -16.39
C THR A 389 17.11 1.55 -17.51
N ALA A 390 16.65 2.23 -18.55
CA ALA A 390 16.01 1.59 -19.72
C ALA A 390 16.95 0.63 -20.44
N GLU A 391 18.19 1.03 -20.67
CA GLU A 391 19.23 0.19 -21.30
C GLU A 391 19.45 -1.10 -20.46
N LYS A 392 19.61 -0.96 -19.14
CA LYS A 392 19.80 -2.09 -18.22
C LYS A 392 18.62 -3.05 -18.26
N LEU A 393 17.38 -2.52 -18.11
CA LEU A 393 16.16 -3.34 -18.14
C LEU A 393 15.98 -4.04 -19.49
N SER A 394 16.18 -3.31 -20.60
CA SER A 394 16.08 -3.86 -21.96
C SER A 394 17.06 -5.00 -22.19
N GLN A 395 18.32 -4.84 -21.78
CA GLN A 395 19.33 -5.90 -21.95
C GLN A 395 18.96 -7.13 -21.13
N LYS A 396 18.61 -6.97 -19.86
CA LYS A 396 18.24 -8.09 -18.99
C LYS A 396 16.95 -8.80 -19.43
N LEU A 397 15.98 -8.07 -19.99
CA LEU A 397 14.78 -8.66 -20.60
C LEU A 397 15.15 -9.57 -21.80
N LYS A 398 16.03 -9.08 -22.69
CA LYS A 398 16.53 -9.86 -23.83
C LYS A 398 17.28 -11.12 -23.40
N ASP A 399 18.04 -11.02 -22.30
CA ASP A 399 18.81 -12.14 -21.73
C ASP A 399 17.95 -13.11 -20.90
N GLY A 400 16.63 -12.86 -20.80
CA GLY A 400 15.68 -13.68 -20.04
C GLY A 400 15.89 -13.69 -18.53
N LYS A 401 16.57 -12.68 -17.97
CA LYS A 401 16.97 -12.62 -16.56
C LYS A 401 15.80 -12.57 -15.58
N TYR A 402 14.64 -12.11 -16.01
CA TYR A 402 13.46 -11.91 -15.15
C TYR A 402 12.44 -13.06 -15.20
N GLY A 403 12.71 -14.12 -15.99
CA GLY A 403 11.90 -15.34 -16.04
C GLY A 403 10.40 -15.07 -16.18
N LYS A 404 9.60 -15.72 -15.35
CA LYS A 404 8.13 -15.56 -15.37
C LYS A 404 7.63 -14.16 -15.00
N TYR A 405 8.46 -13.34 -14.37
CA TYR A 405 8.15 -11.96 -13.95
C TYR A 405 8.53 -10.91 -15.01
N SER A 406 9.03 -11.32 -16.16
CA SER A 406 9.46 -10.42 -17.25
C SER A 406 8.41 -9.38 -17.63
N TYR A 407 7.12 -9.69 -17.54
CA TYR A 407 6.02 -8.76 -17.84
C TYR A 407 5.96 -7.55 -16.88
N ILE A 408 6.40 -7.69 -15.63
CA ILE A 408 6.49 -6.59 -14.65
C ILE A 408 7.63 -5.66 -15.07
N PHE A 409 8.80 -6.23 -15.39
CA PHE A 409 9.96 -5.46 -15.83
C PHE A 409 9.75 -4.82 -17.21
N ASP A 410 8.95 -5.44 -18.08
CA ASP A 410 8.54 -4.84 -19.35
C ASP A 410 7.65 -3.61 -19.15
N SER A 411 6.76 -3.63 -18.14
CA SER A 411 6.01 -2.44 -17.73
C SER A 411 6.92 -1.35 -17.19
N MET A 412 7.92 -1.72 -16.39
CA MET A 412 8.91 -0.76 -15.84
C MET A 412 9.78 -0.15 -16.93
N LEU A 413 10.21 -0.94 -17.91
CA LEU A 413 10.91 -0.41 -19.08
C LEU A 413 10.08 0.64 -19.82
N ALA A 414 8.80 0.36 -20.08
CA ALA A 414 7.94 1.33 -20.76
C ALA A 414 7.69 2.60 -19.92
N LEU A 415 7.60 2.46 -18.60
CA LEU A 415 7.52 3.61 -17.70
C LEU A 415 8.80 4.46 -17.78
N THR A 416 9.95 3.82 -17.77
CA THR A 416 11.26 4.48 -17.87
C THR A 416 11.38 5.27 -19.17
N ASP A 417 10.91 4.69 -20.30
CA ASP A 417 10.87 5.37 -21.60
C ASP A 417 10.01 6.66 -21.58
N VAL A 418 8.88 6.65 -20.85
CA VAL A 418 8.06 7.86 -20.66
C VAL A 418 8.84 8.89 -19.86
N LEU A 419 9.43 8.48 -18.73
CA LEU A 419 10.06 9.37 -17.77
C LEU A 419 11.35 10.01 -18.30
N GLU A 420 12.11 9.29 -19.14
CA GLU A 420 13.30 9.83 -19.83
C GLU A 420 12.98 11.15 -20.54
N LEU A 421 11.81 11.22 -21.19
CA LEU A 421 11.42 12.40 -21.96
C LEU A 421 10.59 13.40 -21.15
N LYS A 422 9.72 12.89 -20.26
CA LYS A 422 8.70 13.69 -19.60
C LYS A 422 9.19 14.36 -18.32
N ALA A 423 10.15 13.78 -17.61
CA ALA A 423 10.52 14.26 -16.27
C ALA A 423 10.92 15.76 -16.24
N ASP A 424 11.64 16.24 -17.24
CA ASP A 424 12.07 17.65 -17.35
C ASP A 424 11.29 18.48 -18.38
N LEU A 425 10.26 17.91 -19.00
CA LEU A 425 9.54 18.51 -20.12
C LEU A 425 8.91 19.87 -19.74
N GLY A 426 8.33 19.98 -18.53
CA GLY A 426 7.78 21.22 -18.00
C GLY A 426 8.85 22.31 -17.84
N VAL A 427 9.97 21.96 -17.23
CA VAL A 427 11.12 22.87 -17.02
C VAL A 427 11.65 23.39 -18.36
N ARG A 428 11.86 22.50 -19.33
CA ARG A 428 12.32 22.88 -20.69
C ARG A 428 11.32 23.78 -21.41
N THR A 429 10.03 23.49 -21.26
CA THR A 429 8.95 24.29 -21.83
C THR A 429 8.95 25.71 -21.27
N ARG A 430 8.95 25.85 -19.95
CA ARG A 430 8.96 27.14 -19.25
C ARG A 430 10.19 27.99 -19.59
N ALA A 431 11.35 27.36 -19.60
CA ALA A 431 12.61 28.04 -19.96
C ALA A 431 12.58 28.58 -21.41
N SER A 432 12.10 27.78 -22.36
CA SER A 432 12.01 28.17 -23.77
C SER A 432 10.93 29.22 -24.02
N TYR A 433 9.81 29.16 -23.29
CA TYR A 433 8.77 30.19 -23.36
C TYR A 433 9.26 31.53 -22.82
N ARG A 434 9.90 31.58 -21.65
CA ARG A 434 10.44 32.79 -21.03
C ARG A 434 11.55 33.44 -21.86
N SER A 435 12.34 32.64 -22.56
CA SER A 435 13.33 33.15 -23.53
C SER A 435 12.74 33.53 -24.90
N ARG A 436 11.44 33.31 -25.12
CA ARG A 436 10.72 33.53 -26.39
C ARG A 436 11.31 32.75 -27.58
N ASP A 437 11.93 31.60 -27.30
CA ASP A 437 12.52 30.73 -28.32
C ASP A 437 11.45 29.84 -28.96
N LYS A 438 10.76 30.42 -29.95
CA LYS A 438 9.67 29.72 -30.69
C LYS A 438 10.18 28.51 -31.45
N LEU A 439 11.41 28.49 -31.95
CA LEU A 439 11.99 27.37 -32.66
C LEU A 439 12.16 26.16 -31.72
N ARG A 440 12.71 26.44 -30.54
CA ARG A 440 12.86 25.40 -29.48
C ARG A 440 11.50 24.92 -28.96
N LEU A 441 10.54 25.81 -28.79
CA LEU A 441 9.18 25.45 -28.41
C LEU A 441 8.50 24.53 -29.41
N SER A 442 8.68 24.76 -30.73
CA SER A 442 8.15 23.88 -31.77
C SER A 442 8.72 22.47 -31.68
N LYS A 443 10.03 22.33 -31.39
CA LYS A 443 10.65 21.01 -31.14
C LYS A 443 10.12 20.37 -29.84
N ILE A 444 9.93 21.15 -28.79
CA ILE A 444 9.34 20.67 -27.54
C ILE A 444 7.90 20.17 -27.76
N ALA A 445 7.13 20.78 -28.68
CA ALA A 445 5.81 20.27 -29.04
C ALA A 445 5.87 18.87 -29.68
N GLU A 446 6.95 18.52 -30.38
CA GLU A 446 7.18 17.13 -30.88
C GLU A 446 7.50 16.18 -29.71
N ASP A 447 8.24 16.65 -28.70
CA ASP A 447 8.50 15.88 -27.47
C ASP A 447 7.20 15.57 -26.73
N TYR A 448 6.24 16.52 -26.63
CA TYR A 448 4.90 16.24 -26.07
C TYR A 448 4.18 15.14 -26.83
N GLN A 449 4.23 15.16 -28.18
CA GLN A 449 3.61 14.11 -28.98
C GLN A 449 4.25 12.74 -28.73
N THR A 450 5.57 12.73 -28.60
CA THR A 450 6.33 11.52 -28.28
C THR A 450 6.00 11.02 -26.87
N ALA A 451 5.89 11.91 -25.88
CA ALA A 451 5.48 11.56 -24.53
C ALA A 451 4.08 10.94 -24.48
N ILE A 452 3.12 11.48 -25.24
CA ILE A 452 1.78 10.88 -25.39
C ILE A 452 1.88 9.45 -25.94
N SER A 453 2.66 9.25 -27.01
CA SER A 453 2.81 7.93 -27.64
C SER A 453 3.47 6.91 -26.70
N ARG A 454 4.54 7.31 -25.99
CA ARG A 454 5.21 6.48 -24.98
C ARG A 454 4.29 6.17 -23.79
N THR A 455 3.47 7.13 -23.35
CA THR A 455 2.48 6.93 -22.29
C THR A 455 1.44 5.88 -22.69
N MET A 456 0.98 5.88 -23.93
CA MET A 456 0.08 4.84 -24.44
C MET A 456 0.73 3.45 -24.48
N VAL A 457 2.01 3.34 -24.82
CA VAL A 457 2.75 2.07 -24.74
C VAL A 457 2.82 1.58 -23.31
N PHE A 458 3.18 2.46 -22.36
CA PHE A 458 3.22 2.12 -20.94
C PHE A 458 1.84 1.69 -20.42
N TYR A 459 0.77 2.47 -20.71
CA TYR A 459 -0.59 2.10 -20.35
C TYR A 459 -0.97 0.68 -20.80
N ASN A 460 -0.65 0.31 -22.05
CA ASN A 460 -0.99 -1.00 -22.58
C ASN A 460 -0.21 -2.13 -21.87
N ARG A 461 1.07 -1.93 -21.52
CA ARG A 461 1.87 -2.91 -20.80
C ARG A 461 1.40 -3.04 -19.35
N PHE A 462 1.13 -1.92 -18.69
CA PHE A 462 0.59 -1.88 -17.32
C PHE A 462 -0.80 -2.52 -17.26
N LYS A 463 -1.68 -2.24 -18.22
CA LYS A 463 -2.98 -2.90 -18.36
C LYS A 463 -2.83 -4.41 -18.46
N LYS A 464 -1.92 -4.90 -19.32
CA LYS A 464 -1.64 -6.33 -19.45
C LYS A 464 -1.15 -6.95 -18.15
N GLN A 465 -0.27 -6.27 -17.40
CA GLN A 465 0.17 -6.68 -16.07
C GLN A 465 -1.00 -6.77 -15.11
N TRP A 466 -1.82 -5.71 -15.01
CA TRP A 466 -2.98 -5.65 -14.11
C TRP A 466 -3.94 -6.81 -14.33
N PHE A 467 -4.39 -7.03 -15.57
CA PHE A 467 -5.37 -8.07 -15.91
C PHE A 467 -4.82 -9.49 -15.79
N ARG A 468 -3.51 -9.65 -15.71
CA ARG A 468 -2.89 -10.93 -15.38
C ARG A 468 -2.98 -11.22 -13.88
N GLU A 469 -2.86 -10.20 -13.03
CA GLU A 469 -2.71 -10.35 -11.59
C GLU A 469 -4.02 -10.15 -10.83
N ASN A 470 -4.89 -9.27 -11.32
CA ASN A 470 -6.07 -8.80 -10.61
C ASN A 470 -7.35 -9.02 -11.40
N LYS A 471 -8.47 -8.99 -10.68
CA LYS A 471 -9.80 -8.85 -11.29
C LYS A 471 -9.88 -7.54 -12.07
N PRO A 472 -10.76 -7.41 -13.07
CA PRO A 472 -10.81 -6.22 -13.93
C PRO A 472 -11.22 -4.94 -13.20
N PHE A 473 -11.96 -5.04 -12.12
CA PHE A 473 -12.43 -3.89 -11.33
C PHE A 473 -11.26 -3.15 -10.68
N GLY A 474 -11.41 -1.83 -10.53
CA GLY A 474 -10.39 -0.95 -9.96
C GLY A 474 -9.42 -0.38 -11.00
N PHE A 475 -9.29 -1.02 -12.18
CA PHE A 475 -8.40 -0.52 -13.23
C PHE A 475 -8.85 0.82 -13.81
N GLU A 476 -10.15 1.11 -13.76
CA GLU A 476 -10.72 2.39 -14.19
C GLU A 476 -10.09 3.59 -13.50
N THR A 477 -9.62 3.46 -12.26
CA THR A 477 -8.86 4.51 -11.57
C THR A 477 -7.60 4.90 -12.35
N HIS A 478 -6.92 3.94 -12.91
CA HIS A 478 -5.73 4.17 -13.73
C HIS A 478 -6.10 4.71 -15.12
N GLU A 479 -7.21 4.24 -15.69
CA GLU A 479 -7.72 4.76 -16.97
C GLU A 479 -8.05 6.26 -16.86
N TYR A 480 -8.66 6.70 -15.77
CA TYR A 480 -8.90 8.13 -15.51
C TYR A 480 -7.59 8.91 -15.38
N ARG A 481 -6.59 8.38 -14.67
CA ARG A 481 -5.28 9.03 -14.50
C ARG A 481 -4.54 9.15 -15.83
N PHE A 482 -4.44 8.07 -16.60
CA PHE A 482 -3.77 8.08 -17.91
C PHE A 482 -4.54 8.94 -18.92
N GLY A 483 -5.87 8.86 -18.93
CA GLY A 483 -6.71 9.69 -19.78
C GLY A 483 -6.49 11.18 -19.52
N SER A 484 -6.50 11.58 -18.25
CA SER A 484 -6.20 12.95 -17.83
C SER A 484 -4.79 13.39 -18.24
N LEU A 485 -3.77 12.56 -17.97
CA LEU A 485 -2.37 12.85 -18.33
C LEU A 485 -2.22 13.07 -19.85
N ILE A 486 -2.75 12.16 -20.66
CA ILE A 486 -2.66 12.22 -22.12
C ILE A 486 -3.37 13.47 -22.67
N MET A 487 -4.59 13.74 -22.20
CA MET A 487 -5.33 14.93 -22.63
C MET A 487 -4.65 16.22 -22.21
N ARG A 488 -4.02 16.24 -21.03
CA ARG A 488 -3.27 17.42 -20.59
C ARG A 488 -2.01 17.64 -21.41
N LEU A 489 -1.23 16.61 -21.71
CA LEU A 489 -0.08 16.70 -22.61
C LEU A 489 -0.49 17.20 -24.00
N TYR A 490 -1.60 16.68 -24.54
CA TYR A 490 -2.16 17.13 -25.82
C TYR A 490 -2.54 18.61 -25.80
N SER A 491 -3.24 19.07 -24.75
CA SER A 491 -3.63 20.47 -24.56
C SER A 491 -2.40 21.39 -24.46
N CYS A 492 -1.40 21.02 -23.65
CA CYS A 492 -0.14 21.77 -23.53
C CYS A 492 0.56 21.89 -24.89
N ARG A 493 0.69 20.78 -25.62
CA ARG A 493 1.27 20.77 -26.98
C ARG A 493 0.55 21.76 -27.91
N ASN A 494 -0.76 21.71 -27.97
CA ASN A 494 -1.52 22.56 -28.89
C ASN A 494 -1.38 24.05 -28.54
N ARG A 495 -1.40 24.41 -27.26
CA ARG A 495 -1.19 25.79 -26.83
C ARG A 495 0.21 26.31 -27.15
N ILE A 496 1.24 25.45 -27.07
CA ILE A 496 2.59 25.80 -27.53
C ILE A 496 2.58 26.11 -29.04
N LEU A 497 1.94 25.26 -29.85
CA LEU A 497 1.85 25.47 -31.28
C LEU A 497 1.04 26.75 -31.63
N GLU A 498 -0.08 26.99 -30.98
CA GLU A 498 -0.87 28.22 -31.13
C GLU A 498 -0.06 29.48 -30.81
N TYR A 499 0.78 29.44 -29.76
CA TYR A 499 1.70 30.52 -29.41
C TYR A 499 2.79 30.69 -30.46
N CYS A 500 3.40 29.63 -30.96
CA CYS A 500 4.41 29.66 -32.01
C CYS A 500 3.84 30.25 -33.31
N ASP A 501 2.61 29.88 -33.68
CA ASP A 501 1.88 30.38 -34.85
C ASP A 501 1.35 31.81 -34.70
N GLY A 502 1.42 32.39 -33.52
CA GLY A 502 0.88 33.74 -33.23
C GLY A 502 -0.65 33.79 -33.14
N LYS A 503 -1.32 32.64 -32.90
CA LYS A 503 -2.76 32.56 -32.68
C LYS A 503 -3.16 32.99 -31.27
N ILE A 504 -2.22 32.87 -30.33
CA ILE A 504 -2.31 33.41 -28.97
C ILE A 504 -1.05 34.16 -28.65
N ASP A 505 -1.15 35.25 -27.87
CA ASP A 505 -0.04 36.12 -27.54
C ASP A 505 0.75 35.63 -26.32
N ARG A 506 0.14 34.85 -25.44
CA ARG A 506 0.73 34.41 -24.19
C ARG A 506 0.15 33.12 -23.68
N ILE A 507 0.94 32.44 -22.82
CA ILE A 507 0.54 31.25 -22.04
C ILE A 507 0.69 31.61 -20.56
N PRO A 508 -0.38 32.08 -19.88
CA PRO A 508 -0.31 32.64 -18.52
C PRO A 508 0.33 31.68 -17.51
N GLU A 509 0.05 30.38 -17.60
CA GLU A 509 0.59 29.36 -16.66
C GLU A 509 2.12 29.28 -16.70
N LEU A 510 2.75 29.61 -17.82
CA LEU A 510 4.20 29.61 -17.95
C LEU A 510 4.84 30.92 -17.49
N GLU A 511 4.03 31.94 -17.24
CA GLU A 511 4.48 33.26 -16.75
C GLU A 511 4.53 33.32 -15.22
N GLU A 512 3.70 32.52 -14.55
CA GLU A 512 3.69 32.45 -13.09
C GLU A 512 5.03 31.93 -12.55
N ASP A 513 5.49 32.55 -11.47
CA ASP A 513 6.70 32.12 -10.78
C ASP A 513 6.39 30.94 -9.87
N ILE A 514 7.23 29.90 -9.95
CA ILE A 514 7.14 28.76 -9.04
C ILE A 514 7.56 29.24 -7.65
N PRO A 515 6.68 29.20 -6.65
CA PRO A 515 7.00 29.68 -5.32
C PRO A 515 8.18 28.89 -4.71
N PRO A 516 9.04 29.54 -3.92
CA PRO A 516 10.10 28.85 -3.21
C PRO A 516 9.50 27.81 -2.25
N LYS A 517 10.28 26.77 -1.95
CA LYS A 517 9.89 25.77 -0.96
C LYS A 517 9.73 26.46 0.40
N VAL A 518 8.55 26.41 0.98
CA VAL A 518 8.29 26.86 2.37
C VAL A 518 8.82 25.82 3.34
#